data_33ffebfc2597210cc421409f5ac5b503
#
_entry.id   33ffebfc2597210cc421409f5ac5b503
#
_cell.length_a   1.000
_cell.length_b   1.000
_cell.length_c   1.000
_cell.angle_alpha   90.00
_cell.angle_beta   90.00
_cell.angle_gamma   90.00
#
_symmetry.space_group_name_H-M   'P 1'
#
loop_
_entity.id
_entity.type
_entity.pdbx_description
1 polymer ?
#
loop_
_entity_poly.entity_id
_entity_poly.type
_entity_poly.pdbx_seq_one_letter_code
_entity_poly.pdbx_strand_id
1 'polypeptide(L)'
;MVRQYVVTNSWLINALYHSPMKTLLVTGSSGLIGSEVVTHFSHDGWAVHGVDNNMRADFFGPGGDTRWNTRRLSEQFSSFRHHELDIRDRTGVLALLKNLRPDAIVHTAAQPSHDLAASRPFDDFDVNAVGTLNFLEAARQACPESPFVHMSTNKVYGDAPNEIALSELEKRWDYADPAYADGICETFRIDQSKHSLFGASKVAADVMVQEYGRYFGMPTCALRGGCLTGPNHSGVELHGFLSYLIKCNLEGRTYRVFGYKGKQVRDNIHSHDVVSFMQHFIAAPRQGEVYNIGGGRSNSVSILEAFDLIASISDKPMQHEYVDQNRQGDHICYISNLDKMKAHYPGWDITKDLLTTFEEIHEAWCRRTAV
;
A
#
# COMPACT_ATOMS: atom_id res chain seq x y z
N MET A 1 -7.32 60.06 -44.36
CA MET A 1 -7.36 59.54 -42.96
C MET A 1 -8.08 58.20 -43.02
N VAL A 2 -7.31 57.10 -43.02
CA VAL A 2 -7.85 55.72 -43.00
C VAL A 2 -7.69 55.20 -41.56
N ARG A 3 -8.81 54.92 -40.84
CA ARG A 3 -8.81 54.29 -39.52
C ARG A 3 -8.68 52.78 -39.71
N GLN A 4 -7.56 52.23 -39.31
CA GLN A 4 -7.39 50.79 -39.13
C GLN A 4 -8.09 50.36 -37.84
N TYR A 5 -9.08 49.48 -37.96
CA TYR A 5 -9.66 48.75 -36.83
C TYR A 5 -8.75 47.53 -36.53
N VAL A 6 -8.08 47.55 -35.38
CA VAL A 6 -7.41 46.38 -34.82
C VAL A 6 -8.49 45.57 -34.12
N VAL A 7 -8.93 44.48 -34.77
CA VAL A 7 -9.77 43.46 -34.13
C VAL A 7 -8.83 42.53 -33.33
N THR A 8 -8.77 42.73 -32.04
CA THR A 8 -8.06 41.82 -31.13
C THR A 8 -8.89 40.55 -30.98
N ASN A 9 -8.44 39.44 -31.58
CA ASN A 9 -8.99 38.09 -31.39
C ASN A 9 -8.67 37.58 -29.99
N SER A 10 -9.42 38.01 -28.99
CA SER A 10 -9.30 37.47 -27.60
C SER A 10 -9.83 36.06 -27.41
N TRP A 11 -10.48 35.49 -28.44
CA TRP A 11 -11.03 34.14 -28.41
C TRP A 11 -10.00 33.03 -28.72
N LEU A 12 -8.85 33.36 -29.31
CA LEU A 12 -7.80 32.39 -29.65
C LEU A 12 -6.80 32.11 -28.53
N ILE A 13 -6.77 32.92 -27.47
CA ILE A 13 -5.80 32.76 -26.35
C ILE A 13 -6.32 31.79 -25.31
N ASN A 14 -7.64 31.61 -25.16
CA ASN A 14 -8.22 30.69 -24.15
C ASN A 14 -8.31 29.21 -24.58
N ALA A 15 -8.01 28.89 -25.86
CA ALA A 15 -8.06 27.51 -26.34
C ALA A 15 -6.71 26.75 -26.21
N LEU A 16 -5.64 27.38 -25.72
CA LEU A 16 -4.29 26.84 -25.80
C LEU A 16 -3.75 26.23 -24.50
N TYR A 17 -4.52 26.17 -23.38
CA TYR A 17 -4.01 25.65 -22.09
C TYR A 17 -5.00 24.86 -21.27
N HIS A 18 -5.86 24.03 -21.85
CA HIS A 18 -6.50 22.95 -21.10
C HIS A 18 -6.05 21.62 -21.69
N SER A 19 -4.91 21.11 -21.23
CA SER A 19 -4.67 19.67 -21.34
C SER A 19 -5.88 18.96 -20.71
N PRO A 20 -6.46 17.94 -21.37
CA PRO A 20 -7.58 17.22 -20.80
C PRO A 20 -7.19 16.71 -19.40
N MET A 21 -8.10 16.84 -18.45
CA MET A 21 -7.89 16.38 -17.07
C MET A 21 -7.56 14.89 -17.10
N LYS A 22 -6.40 14.51 -16.56
CA LYS A 22 -5.97 13.10 -16.51
C LYS A 22 -6.89 12.29 -15.60
N THR A 23 -7.09 11.04 -15.97
CA THR A 23 -7.96 10.11 -15.25
C THR A 23 -7.14 9.00 -14.61
N LEU A 24 -7.32 8.80 -13.30
CA LEU A 24 -6.73 7.70 -12.55
C LEU A 24 -7.82 6.70 -12.13
N LEU A 25 -7.54 5.41 -12.29
CA LEU A 25 -8.35 4.34 -11.70
C LEU A 25 -7.58 3.74 -10.53
N VAL A 26 -8.23 3.67 -9.35
CA VAL A 26 -7.66 3.03 -8.16
C VAL A 26 -8.61 1.98 -7.62
N THR A 27 -8.13 0.75 -7.39
CA THR A 27 -8.90 -0.31 -6.73
C THR A 27 -8.55 -0.39 -5.26
N GLY A 28 -9.49 -0.81 -4.41
CA GLY A 28 -9.34 -0.74 -2.96
C GLY A 28 -9.31 0.71 -2.47
N SER A 29 -10.07 1.58 -3.16
CA SER A 29 -10.03 3.04 -2.99
C SER A 29 -10.39 3.53 -1.58
N SER A 30 -11.07 2.71 -0.79
CA SER A 30 -11.46 3.06 0.58
C SER A 30 -10.49 2.52 1.65
N GLY A 31 -9.51 1.69 1.24
CA GLY A 31 -8.45 1.18 2.11
C GLY A 31 -7.36 2.22 2.40
N LEU A 32 -6.35 1.83 3.20
CA LEU A 32 -5.24 2.71 3.60
C LEU A 32 -4.55 3.37 2.39
N ILE A 33 -3.98 2.58 1.51
CA ILE A 33 -3.21 3.10 0.37
C ILE A 33 -4.13 3.67 -0.69
N GLY A 34 -5.24 2.98 -1.03
CA GLY A 34 -6.18 3.47 -2.04
C GLY A 34 -6.76 4.83 -1.70
N SER A 35 -7.12 5.08 -0.43
CA SER A 35 -7.63 6.40 -0.02
C SER A 35 -6.58 7.50 -0.05
N GLU A 36 -5.33 7.17 0.24
CA GLU A 36 -4.21 8.11 0.08
C GLU A 36 -3.99 8.45 -1.40
N VAL A 37 -4.07 7.44 -2.30
CA VAL A 37 -4.02 7.65 -3.76
C VAL A 37 -5.14 8.59 -4.21
N VAL A 38 -6.39 8.35 -3.77
CA VAL A 38 -7.52 9.26 -4.08
C VAL A 38 -7.22 10.67 -3.62
N THR A 39 -6.78 10.83 -2.36
CA THR A 39 -6.49 12.15 -1.79
C THR A 39 -5.39 12.87 -2.56
N HIS A 40 -4.25 12.20 -2.77
CA HIS A 40 -3.08 12.77 -3.44
C HIS A 40 -3.38 13.23 -4.87
N PHE A 41 -3.90 12.32 -5.70
CA PHE A 41 -4.14 12.62 -7.12
C PHE A 41 -5.33 13.58 -7.34
N SER A 42 -6.33 13.58 -6.44
CA SER A 42 -7.39 14.61 -6.49
C SER A 42 -6.86 16.00 -6.20
N HIS A 43 -5.91 16.14 -5.27
CA HIS A 43 -5.22 17.41 -5.03
C HIS A 43 -4.36 17.85 -6.21
N ASP A 44 -3.76 16.90 -6.93
CA ASP A 44 -2.98 17.15 -8.16
C ASP A 44 -3.86 17.41 -9.40
N GLY A 45 -5.18 17.51 -9.22
CA GLY A 45 -6.12 17.87 -10.29
C GLY A 45 -6.49 16.72 -11.23
N TRP A 46 -6.30 15.46 -10.83
CA TRP A 46 -6.78 14.31 -11.59
C TRP A 46 -8.25 14.02 -11.34
N ALA A 47 -8.95 13.49 -12.34
CA ALA A 47 -10.22 12.79 -12.14
C ALA A 47 -9.92 11.38 -11.60
N VAL A 48 -10.35 11.09 -10.37
CA VAL A 48 -10.04 9.81 -9.72
C VAL A 48 -11.28 8.93 -9.67
N HIS A 49 -11.19 7.74 -10.25
CA HIS A 49 -12.20 6.71 -10.22
C HIS A 49 -11.77 5.60 -9.26
N GLY A 50 -12.52 5.42 -8.16
CA GLY A 50 -12.24 4.41 -7.15
C GLY A 50 -13.15 3.20 -7.27
N VAL A 51 -12.57 2.01 -7.24
CA VAL A 51 -13.28 0.73 -7.18
C VAL A 51 -13.12 0.14 -5.78
N ASP A 52 -14.22 -0.13 -5.10
CA ASP A 52 -14.24 -0.78 -3.79
C ASP A 52 -15.64 -1.38 -3.55
N ASN A 53 -15.72 -2.53 -2.87
CA ASN A 53 -16.99 -3.17 -2.49
C ASN A 53 -17.09 -3.42 -0.98
N ASN A 54 -16.21 -2.79 -0.19
CA ASN A 54 -16.13 -2.94 1.26
C ASN A 54 -15.97 -4.39 1.76
N MET A 55 -15.40 -5.28 0.94
CA MET A 55 -15.17 -6.68 1.30
C MET A 55 -14.31 -6.83 2.56
N ARG A 56 -13.56 -5.78 2.93
CA ARG A 56 -12.81 -5.73 4.19
C ARG A 56 -13.72 -5.91 5.41
N ALA A 57 -14.96 -5.42 5.38
CA ALA A 57 -15.93 -5.63 6.45
C ALA A 57 -16.39 -7.10 6.53
N ASP A 58 -16.50 -7.79 5.38
CA ASP A 58 -16.79 -9.23 5.32
C ASP A 58 -15.62 -10.06 5.93
N PHE A 59 -14.39 -9.62 5.73
CA PHE A 59 -13.20 -10.30 6.25
C PHE A 59 -12.94 -10.04 7.74
N PHE A 60 -13.16 -8.83 8.23
CA PHE A 60 -12.73 -8.39 9.58
C PHE A 60 -13.90 -7.90 10.45
N GLY A 61 -15.13 -8.07 10.01
CA GLY A 61 -16.31 -7.59 10.72
C GLY A 61 -16.41 -6.05 10.75
N PRO A 62 -17.21 -5.48 11.66
CA PRO A 62 -17.45 -4.03 11.72
C PRO A 62 -16.19 -3.17 11.86
N GLY A 63 -15.16 -3.68 12.52
CA GLY A 63 -13.86 -2.97 12.64
C GLY A 63 -13.10 -2.83 11.32
N GLY A 64 -13.45 -3.64 10.31
CA GLY A 64 -12.91 -3.58 8.96
C GLY A 64 -13.69 -2.68 8.00
N ASP A 65 -14.85 -2.16 8.39
CA ASP A 65 -15.69 -1.33 7.51
C ASP A 65 -14.96 -0.05 7.07
N THR A 66 -14.85 0.14 5.77
CA THR A 66 -14.18 1.28 5.15
C THR A 66 -15.15 2.28 4.48
N ARG A 67 -16.46 2.09 4.57
CA ARG A 67 -17.47 2.99 3.97
C ARG A 67 -17.41 4.41 4.52
N TRP A 68 -16.97 4.59 5.78
CA TRP A 68 -16.73 5.92 6.34
C TRP A 68 -15.72 6.70 5.50
N ASN A 69 -14.69 6.01 4.99
CA ASN A 69 -13.65 6.62 4.19
C ASN A 69 -14.14 6.94 2.76
N THR A 70 -14.97 6.05 2.17
CA THR A 70 -15.64 6.34 0.89
C THR A 70 -16.48 7.62 0.97
N ARG A 71 -17.28 7.78 2.06
CA ARG A 71 -18.08 9.00 2.29
C ARG A 71 -17.19 10.23 2.40
N ARG A 72 -16.16 10.17 3.26
CA ARG A 72 -15.19 11.26 3.43
C ARG A 72 -14.60 11.72 2.10
N LEU A 73 -14.12 10.77 1.29
CA LEU A 73 -13.52 11.08 -0.01
C LEU A 73 -14.52 11.68 -1.00
N SER A 74 -15.76 11.17 -1.04
CA SER A 74 -16.81 11.69 -1.92
C SER A 74 -17.29 13.09 -1.53
N GLU A 75 -17.27 13.41 -0.23
CA GLU A 75 -17.60 14.73 0.28
C GLU A 75 -16.45 15.73 0.06
N GLN A 76 -15.21 15.29 0.19
CA GLN A 76 -14.02 16.13 0.09
C GLN A 76 -13.65 16.48 -1.36
N PHE A 77 -13.83 15.55 -2.31
CA PHE A 77 -13.34 15.69 -3.68
C PHE A 77 -14.43 15.52 -4.72
N SER A 78 -14.81 16.61 -5.37
CA SER A 78 -15.76 16.59 -6.50
C SER A 78 -15.22 15.87 -7.75
N SER A 79 -13.90 15.71 -7.85
CA SER A 79 -13.20 14.95 -8.90
C SER A 79 -13.17 13.44 -8.63
N PHE A 80 -13.58 12.98 -7.44
CA PHE A 80 -13.63 11.56 -7.10
C PHE A 80 -14.99 10.95 -7.46
N ARG A 81 -14.93 9.75 -8.06
CA ARG A 81 -16.12 8.94 -8.36
C ARG A 81 -15.93 7.51 -7.88
N HIS A 82 -16.81 7.07 -7.02
CA HIS A 82 -16.84 5.69 -6.51
C HIS A 82 -17.60 4.75 -7.45
N HIS A 83 -17.06 3.55 -7.65
CA HIS A 83 -17.66 2.44 -8.36
C HIS A 83 -17.76 1.25 -7.39
N GLU A 84 -18.98 0.85 -7.04
CA GLU A 84 -19.26 -0.37 -6.30
C GLU A 84 -19.08 -1.56 -7.25
N LEU A 85 -17.90 -2.19 -7.22
CA LEU A 85 -17.55 -3.28 -8.13
C LEU A 85 -16.61 -4.27 -7.43
N ASP A 86 -16.93 -5.57 -7.58
CA ASP A 86 -16.03 -6.64 -7.17
C ASP A 86 -14.95 -6.87 -8.24
N ILE A 87 -13.69 -6.84 -7.84
CA ILE A 87 -12.56 -7.06 -8.76
C ILE A 87 -12.56 -8.47 -9.38
N ARG A 88 -13.32 -9.41 -8.81
CA ARG A 88 -13.52 -10.76 -9.37
C ARG A 88 -14.52 -10.78 -10.52
N ASP A 89 -15.37 -9.75 -10.67
CA ASP A 89 -16.29 -9.62 -11.82
C ASP A 89 -15.52 -9.20 -13.07
N ARG A 90 -15.03 -10.20 -13.81
CA ARG A 90 -14.28 -10.01 -15.05
C ARG A 90 -15.01 -9.15 -16.07
N THR A 91 -16.31 -9.34 -16.23
CA THR A 91 -17.12 -8.62 -17.23
C THR A 91 -17.27 -7.16 -16.84
N GLY A 92 -17.59 -6.89 -15.56
CA GLY A 92 -17.69 -5.53 -15.02
C GLY A 92 -16.38 -4.77 -15.08
N VAL A 93 -15.27 -5.42 -14.72
CA VAL A 93 -13.92 -4.82 -14.80
C VAL A 93 -13.57 -4.45 -16.24
N LEU A 94 -13.78 -5.36 -17.21
CA LEU A 94 -13.51 -5.10 -18.63
C LEU A 94 -14.38 -3.96 -19.18
N ALA A 95 -15.66 -3.93 -18.84
CA ALA A 95 -16.57 -2.87 -19.23
C ALA A 95 -16.15 -1.51 -18.66
N LEU A 96 -15.76 -1.46 -17.37
CA LEU A 96 -15.28 -0.24 -16.73
C LEU A 96 -14.05 0.32 -17.44
N LEU A 97 -13.01 -0.49 -17.68
CA LEU A 97 -11.78 -0.02 -18.30
C LEU A 97 -12.00 0.39 -19.77
N LYS A 98 -12.82 -0.34 -20.54
CA LYS A 98 -13.16 0.05 -21.92
C LYS A 98 -13.85 1.41 -22.01
N ASN A 99 -14.72 1.72 -21.04
CA ASN A 99 -15.44 2.98 -20.99
C ASN A 99 -14.57 4.13 -20.48
N LEU A 100 -13.73 3.85 -19.47
CA LEU A 100 -12.95 4.87 -18.79
C LEU A 100 -11.64 5.19 -19.51
N ARG A 101 -10.90 4.17 -19.97
CA ARG A 101 -9.56 4.28 -20.54
C ARG A 101 -8.65 5.20 -19.71
N PRO A 102 -8.40 4.86 -18.43
CA PRO A 102 -7.68 5.75 -17.53
C PRO A 102 -6.24 5.96 -18.00
N ASP A 103 -5.68 7.14 -17.70
CA ASP A 103 -4.27 7.48 -17.98
C ASP A 103 -3.29 6.74 -17.06
N ALA A 104 -3.75 6.26 -15.91
CA ALA A 104 -2.98 5.41 -15.00
C ALA A 104 -3.90 4.52 -14.14
N ILE A 105 -3.37 3.38 -13.69
CA ILE A 105 -4.07 2.42 -12.86
C ILE A 105 -3.23 2.12 -11.61
N VAL A 106 -3.83 2.24 -10.42
CA VAL A 106 -3.24 1.83 -9.15
C VAL A 106 -4.10 0.71 -8.54
N HIS A 107 -3.55 -0.50 -8.46
CA HIS A 107 -4.25 -1.68 -8.00
C HIS A 107 -3.84 -2.04 -6.57
N THR A 108 -4.67 -1.65 -5.58
CA THR A 108 -4.42 -1.90 -4.16
C THR A 108 -5.46 -2.81 -3.49
N ALA A 109 -6.53 -3.19 -4.21
CA ALA A 109 -7.52 -4.13 -3.68
C ALA A 109 -6.88 -5.50 -3.42
N ALA A 110 -7.07 -6.02 -2.22
CA ALA A 110 -6.51 -7.31 -1.80
C ALA A 110 -7.27 -7.88 -0.59
N GLN A 111 -7.21 -9.20 -0.42
CA GLN A 111 -7.40 -9.87 0.86
C GLN A 111 -6.04 -9.88 1.57
N PRO A 112 -5.85 -9.20 2.73
CA PRO A 112 -4.53 -8.97 3.29
C PRO A 112 -4.15 -9.88 4.47
N SER A 113 -4.99 -10.84 4.88
CA SER A 113 -4.80 -11.63 6.10
C SER A 113 -4.31 -13.06 5.83
N HIS A 114 -3.23 -13.45 6.49
CA HIS A 114 -2.73 -14.84 6.46
C HIS A 114 -3.74 -15.85 7.03
N ASP A 115 -4.38 -15.48 8.16
CA ASP A 115 -5.29 -16.38 8.88
C ASP A 115 -6.56 -16.62 8.06
N LEU A 116 -7.06 -15.57 7.41
CA LEU A 116 -8.24 -15.68 6.53
C LEU A 116 -7.92 -16.46 5.25
N ALA A 117 -6.73 -16.31 4.67
CA ALA A 117 -6.31 -17.10 3.53
C ALA A 117 -6.34 -18.61 3.82
N ALA A 118 -5.95 -19.02 5.03
CA ALA A 118 -5.99 -20.42 5.44
C ALA A 118 -7.43 -20.95 5.61
N SER A 119 -8.36 -20.14 6.07
CA SER A 119 -9.76 -20.52 6.29
C SER A 119 -10.65 -20.32 5.05
N ARG A 120 -10.29 -19.39 4.15
CA ARG A 120 -11.04 -19.01 2.93
C ARG A 120 -10.10 -18.97 1.71
N PRO A 121 -9.47 -20.10 1.31
CA PRO A 121 -8.40 -20.10 0.30
C PRO A 121 -8.87 -19.70 -1.09
N PHE A 122 -10.10 -20.02 -1.48
CA PHE A 122 -10.65 -19.60 -2.76
C PHE A 122 -10.86 -18.09 -2.80
N ASP A 123 -11.44 -17.50 -1.76
CA ASP A 123 -11.63 -16.04 -1.69
C ASP A 123 -10.28 -15.31 -1.74
N ASP A 124 -9.27 -15.82 -1.02
CA ASP A 124 -7.93 -15.25 -1.04
C ASP A 124 -7.33 -15.25 -2.44
N PHE A 125 -7.34 -16.41 -3.12
CA PHE A 125 -6.78 -16.55 -4.45
C PHE A 125 -7.56 -15.78 -5.50
N ASP A 126 -8.90 -15.81 -5.44
CA ASP A 126 -9.76 -15.12 -6.38
C ASP A 126 -9.62 -13.60 -6.27
N VAL A 127 -9.50 -13.06 -5.05
CA VAL A 127 -9.27 -11.62 -4.84
C VAL A 127 -7.84 -11.25 -5.26
N ASN A 128 -6.82 -11.93 -4.73
CA ASN A 128 -5.44 -11.50 -4.90
C ASN A 128 -4.86 -11.81 -6.29
N ALA A 129 -5.09 -13.01 -6.82
CA ALA A 129 -4.52 -13.45 -8.09
C ALA A 129 -5.48 -13.21 -9.26
N VAL A 130 -6.72 -13.75 -9.19
CA VAL A 130 -7.68 -13.64 -10.29
C VAL A 130 -8.15 -12.18 -10.47
N GLY A 131 -8.42 -11.46 -9.38
CA GLY A 131 -8.77 -10.04 -9.43
C GLY A 131 -7.67 -9.19 -10.07
N THR A 132 -6.41 -9.43 -9.72
CA THR A 132 -5.27 -8.76 -10.37
C THR A 132 -5.20 -9.08 -11.86
N LEU A 133 -5.35 -10.35 -12.25
CA LEU A 133 -5.37 -10.78 -13.65
C LEU A 133 -6.51 -10.11 -14.44
N ASN A 134 -7.69 -9.97 -13.85
CA ASN A 134 -8.82 -9.29 -14.48
C ASN A 134 -8.47 -7.85 -14.86
N PHE A 135 -7.82 -7.10 -13.94
CA PHE A 135 -7.41 -5.72 -14.20
C PHE A 135 -6.25 -5.63 -15.20
N LEU A 136 -5.24 -6.51 -15.12
CA LEU A 136 -4.13 -6.56 -16.06
C LEU A 136 -4.62 -6.80 -17.49
N GLU A 137 -5.49 -7.82 -17.68
CA GLU A 137 -5.99 -8.16 -19.00
C GLU A 137 -6.95 -7.10 -19.55
N ALA A 138 -7.79 -6.52 -18.69
CA ALA A 138 -8.66 -5.42 -19.09
C ALA A 138 -7.86 -4.16 -19.48
N ALA A 139 -6.77 -3.84 -18.75
CA ALA A 139 -5.86 -2.75 -19.09
C ALA A 139 -5.16 -3.00 -20.43
N ARG A 140 -4.64 -4.22 -20.65
CA ARG A 140 -4.03 -4.61 -21.93
C ARG A 140 -4.97 -4.40 -23.11
N GLN A 141 -6.26 -4.72 -22.93
CA GLN A 141 -7.25 -4.59 -24.02
C GLN A 141 -7.73 -3.15 -24.23
N ALA A 142 -7.80 -2.31 -23.18
CA ALA A 142 -8.44 -1.02 -23.24
C ALA A 142 -7.46 0.19 -23.26
N CYS A 143 -6.35 0.08 -22.53
CA CYS A 143 -5.38 1.15 -22.30
C CYS A 143 -3.96 0.60 -22.01
N PRO A 144 -3.35 -0.13 -22.96
CA PRO A 144 -2.07 -0.83 -22.72
C PRO A 144 -0.90 0.10 -22.40
N GLU A 145 -0.98 1.39 -22.79
CA GLU A 145 0.04 2.40 -22.53
C GLU A 145 -0.05 3.02 -21.12
N SER A 146 -1.15 2.74 -20.38
CA SER A 146 -1.36 3.33 -19.06
C SER A 146 -0.49 2.63 -18.02
N PRO A 147 0.31 3.37 -17.21
CA PRO A 147 1.05 2.80 -16.12
C PRO A 147 0.16 2.02 -15.16
N PHE A 148 0.57 0.79 -14.84
CA PHE A 148 -0.11 -0.11 -13.94
C PHE A 148 0.75 -0.37 -12.70
N VAL A 149 0.37 0.20 -11.57
CA VAL A 149 1.05 0.03 -10.28
C VAL A 149 0.29 -0.97 -9.43
N HIS A 150 0.92 -2.11 -9.10
CA HIS A 150 0.34 -3.14 -8.24
C HIS A 150 0.92 -3.11 -6.84
N MET A 151 0.05 -3.06 -5.83
CA MET A 151 0.46 -3.19 -4.43
C MET A 151 0.68 -4.68 -4.10
N SER A 152 1.93 -5.13 -4.20
CA SER A 152 2.40 -6.44 -3.78
C SER A 152 2.78 -6.43 -2.29
N THR A 153 3.55 -7.39 -1.82
CA THR A 153 3.92 -7.54 -0.40
C THR A 153 5.29 -8.19 -0.25
N ASN A 154 5.98 -7.93 0.86
CA ASN A 154 7.18 -8.64 1.25
C ASN A 154 6.94 -10.15 1.54
N LYS A 155 5.67 -10.57 1.67
CA LYS A 155 5.32 -11.98 1.87
C LYS A 155 5.52 -12.86 0.62
N VAL A 156 5.83 -12.24 -0.53
CA VAL A 156 6.30 -12.98 -1.72
C VAL A 156 7.64 -13.68 -1.47
N TYR A 157 8.43 -13.23 -0.49
CA TYR A 157 9.66 -13.91 -0.07
C TYR A 157 9.43 -15.11 0.87
N GLY A 158 8.17 -15.34 1.29
CA GLY A 158 7.83 -16.40 2.23
C GLY A 158 8.57 -16.27 3.57
N ASP A 159 8.96 -17.41 4.13
CA ASP A 159 9.74 -17.48 5.38
C ASP A 159 11.26 -17.36 5.16
N ALA A 160 11.73 -17.25 3.91
CA ALA A 160 13.16 -17.15 3.59
C ALA A 160 13.90 -16.03 4.33
N PRO A 161 13.30 -14.85 4.61
CA PRO A 161 13.95 -13.83 5.45
C PRO A 161 14.31 -14.30 6.86
N ASN A 162 13.61 -15.30 7.41
CA ASN A 162 13.92 -15.85 8.73
C ASN A 162 15.14 -16.80 8.75
N GLU A 163 15.67 -17.17 7.58
CA GLU A 163 16.90 -17.97 7.45
C GLU A 163 18.16 -17.11 7.51
N ILE A 164 18.04 -15.79 7.40
CA ILE A 164 19.16 -14.86 7.56
C ILE A 164 19.60 -14.89 9.03
N ALA A 165 20.92 -14.99 9.26
CA ALA A 165 21.48 -14.97 10.61
C ALA A 165 21.13 -13.66 11.33
N LEU A 166 20.63 -13.77 12.54
CA LEU A 166 20.18 -12.65 13.37
C LEU A 166 20.99 -12.54 14.66
N SER A 167 21.23 -11.32 15.10
CA SER A 167 21.75 -10.97 16.45
C SER A 167 20.61 -10.50 17.34
N GLU A 168 20.54 -11.04 18.56
CA GLU A 168 19.60 -10.56 19.57
C GLU A 168 20.21 -9.38 20.31
N LEU A 169 19.62 -8.18 20.12
CA LEU A 169 19.98 -6.99 20.86
C LEU A 169 19.03 -6.78 22.06
N GLU A 170 19.20 -5.72 22.82
CA GLU A 170 18.44 -5.47 24.05
C GLU A 170 16.93 -5.43 23.78
N LYS A 171 16.47 -4.67 22.73
CA LYS A 171 15.05 -4.47 22.42
C LYS A 171 14.65 -4.95 21.03
N ARG A 172 15.57 -5.45 20.21
CA ARG A 172 15.30 -5.87 18.83
C ARG A 172 16.15 -7.05 18.37
N TRP A 173 15.65 -7.78 17.38
CA TRP A 173 16.47 -8.59 16.48
C TRP A 173 17.03 -7.71 15.37
N ASP A 174 18.26 -7.99 14.93
CA ASP A 174 18.84 -7.34 13.76
C ASP A 174 19.67 -8.33 12.95
N TYR A 175 19.94 -8.02 11.68
CA TYR A 175 20.78 -8.86 10.84
C TYR A 175 22.21 -8.93 11.36
N ALA A 176 22.71 -10.16 11.53
CA ALA A 176 24.10 -10.42 11.89
C ALA A 176 25.01 -10.42 10.66
N ASP A 177 24.46 -10.72 9.48
CA ASP A 177 25.19 -10.74 8.22
C ASP A 177 25.28 -9.34 7.61
N PRO A 178 26.51 -8.77 7.43
CA PRO A 178 26.71 -7.45 6.83
C PRO A 178 26.11 -7.29 5.42
N ALA A 179 25.92 -8.38 4.67
CA ALA A 179 25.27 -8.33 3.35
C ALA A 179 23.83 -7.81 3.40
N TYR A 180 23.19 -7.87 4.57
CA TYR A 180 21.83 -7.37 4.79
C TYR A 180 21.81 -6.10 5.66
N ALA A 181 22.94 -5.42 5.83
CA ALA A 181 23.01 -4.20 6.65
C ALA A 181 21.96 -3.15 6.21
N ASP A 182 21.72 -3.01 4.91
CA ASP A 182 20.73 -2.08 4.33
C ASP A 182 19.38 -2.74 4.01
N GLY A 183 19.19 -4.00 4.44
CA GLY A 183 17.95 -4.74 4.26
C GLY A 183 17.95 -5.72 3.08
N ILE A 184 16.78 -6.26 2.77
CA ILE A 184 16.55 -7.28 1.73
C ILE A 184 16.25 -6.58 0.41
N CYS A 185 16.99 -6.93 -0.67
CA CYS A 185 16.78 -6.41 -2.01
C CYS A 185 15.78 -7.26 -2.82
N GLU A 186 15.35 -6.77 -3.99
CA GLU A 186 14.35 -7.42 -4.86
C GLU A 186 14.82 -8.72 -5.50
N THR A 187 16.13 -8.97 -5.53
CA THR A 187 16.72 -10.22 -6.02
C THR A 187 16.72 -11.33 -4.96
N PHE A 188 16.24 -11.05 -3.75
CA PHE A 188 16.07 -12.09 -2.73
C PHE A 188 15.09 -13.14 -3.24
N ARG A 189 15.36 -14.42 -2.92
CA ARG A 189 14.60 -15.56 -3.47
C ARG A 189 13.14 -15.55 -3.06
N ILE A 190 12.28 -15.95 -3.97
CA ILE A 190 10.83 -16.13 -3.75
C ILE A 190 10.40 -17.60 -3.79
N ASP A 191 11.22 -18.48 -4.29
CA ASP A 191 10.98 -19.92 -4.38
C ASP A 191 11.66 -20.68 -3.24
N GLN A 192 11.37 -21.98 -3.11
CA GLN A 192 11.92 -22.88 -2.09
C GLN A 192 11.83 -22.31 -0.66
N SER A 193 10.73 -21.63 -0.38
CA SER A 193 10.40 -21.03 0.90
C SER A 193 8.94 -21.34 1.21
N LYS A 194 8.61 -21.49 2.48
CA LYS A 194 7.21 -21.65 2.89
C LYS A 194 6.51 -20.31 2.78
N HIS A 195 5.55 -20.23 1.85
CA HIS A 195 4.60 -19.12 1.75
C HIS A 195 3.32 -19.52 2.49
N SER A 196 2.67 -18.63 3.19
CA SER A 196 1.27 -18.86 3.53
C SER A 196 0.43 -18.88 2.24
N LEU A 197 -0.84 -19.32 2.29
CA LEU A 197 -1.72 -19.24 1.13
C LEU A 197 -1.85 -17.80 0.63
N PHE A 198 -1.93 -16.83 1.53
CA PHE A 198 -1.84 -15.40 1.22
C PHE A 198 -0.56 -15.04 0.45
N GLY A 199 0.61 -15.47 0.92
CA GLY A 199 1.87 -15.23 0.23
C GLY A 199 1.87 -15.85 -1.17
N ALA A 200 1.34 -17.07 -1.33
CA ALA A 200 1.25 -17.76 -2.61
C ALA A 200 0.35 -17.05 -3.63
N SER A 201 -0.84 -16.58 -3.22
CA SER A 201 -1.73 -15.81 -4.09
C SER A 201 -1.11 -14.47 -4.50
N LYS A 202 -0.38 -13.82 -3.59
CA LYS A 202 0.35 -12.57 -3.89
C LYS A 202 1.57 -12.82 -4.79
N VAL A 203 2.28 -13.95 -4.68
CA VAL A 203 3.33 -14.33 -5.64
C VAL A 203 2.75 -14.50 -7.04
N ALA A 204 1.61 -15.19 -7.18
CA ALA A 204 0.96 -15.33 -8.47
C ALA A 204 0.63 -13.98 -9.11
N ALA A 205 0.07 -13.04 -8.34
CA ALA A 205 -0.21 -11.67 -8.80
C ALA A 205 1.08 -10.91 -9.16
N ASP A 206 2.08 -10.93 -8.29
CA ASP A 206 3.38 -10.25 -8.47
C ASP A 206 4.07 -10.68 -9.78
N VAL A 207 4.15 -12.00 -10.02
CA VAL A 207 4.75 -12.54 -11.24
C VAL A 207 3.93 -12.17 -12.48
N MET A 208 2.59 -12.23 -12.41
CA MET A 208 1.72 -11.83 -13.54
C MET A 208 1.92 -10.35 -13.90
N VAL A 209 2.05 -9.45 -12.93
CA VAL A 209 2.33 -8.03 -13.17
C VAL A 209 3.65 -7.84 -13.92
N GLN A 210 4.70 -8.57 -13.52
CA GLN A 210 5.99 -8.56 -14.20
C GLN A 210 5.89 -9.08 -15.65
N GLU A 211 5.17 -10.20 -15.85
CA GLU A 211 5.03 -10.80 -17.16
C GLU A 211 4.19 -9.96 -18.13
N TYR A 212 3.16 -9.27 -17.66
CA TYR A 212 2.42 -8.30 -18.49
C TYR A 212 3.33 -7.16 -18.98
N GLY A 213 4.27 -6.73 -18.15
CA GLY A 213 5.29 -5.77 -18.56
C GLY A 213 6.30 -6.36 -19.54
N ARG A 214 6.87 -7.51 -19.25
CA ARG A 214 7.95 -8.13 -20.05
C ARG A 214 7.44 -8.69 -21.36
N TYR A 215 6.28 -9.37 -21.34
CA TYR A 215 5.75 -10.09 -22.49
C TYR A 215 4.93 -9.18 -23.42
N PHE A 216 4.13 -8.26 -22.85
CA PHE A 216 3.28 -7.37 -23.63
C PHE A 216 3.80 -5.92 -23.74
N GLY A 217 4.92 -5.61 -23.12
CA GLY A 217 5.51 -4.27 -23.13
C GLY A 217 4.75 -3.22 -22.33
N MET A 218 3.82 -3.63 -21.47
CA MET A 218 3.03 -2.69 -20.67
C MET A 218 3.89 -2.02 -19.59
N PRO A 219 3.65 -0.76 -19.26
CA PRO A 219 4.35 -0.06 -18.18
C PRO A 219 3.81 -0.51 -16.82
N THR A 220 4.32 -1.63 -16.28
CA THR A 220 3.85 -2.23 -15.04
C THR A 220 4.93 -2.26 -13.96
N CYS A 221 4.53 -2.09 -12.69
CA CYS A 221 5.40 -2.43 -11.57
C CYS A 221 4.63 -3.11 -10.42
N ALA A 222 5.34 -4.00 -9.71
CA ALA A 222 4.91 -4.59 -8.45
C ALA A 222 5.68 -3.95 -7.28
N LEU A 223 4.97 -3.36 -6.33
CA LEU A 223 5.51 -2.75 -5.12
C LEU A 223 5.41 -3.75 -3.96
N ARG A 224 6.52 -4.38 -3.58
CA ARG A 224 6.59 -5.35 -2.49
C ARG A 224 6.64 -4.62 -1.15
N GLY A 225 5.44 -4.36 -0.60
CA GLY A 225 5.29 -3.58 0.61
C GLY A 225 5.82 -4.27 1.87
N GLY A 226 6.53 -3.52 2.69
CA GLY A 226 6.82 -3.82 4.08
C GLY A 226 5.59 -3.54 4.97
N CYS A 227 5.78 -2.94 6.15
CA CYS A 227 4.66 -2.46 6.97
C CYS A 227 4.17 -1.09 6.49
N LEU A 228 3.13 -1.10 5.65
CA LEU A 228 2.47 0.13 5.22
C LEU A 228 1.55 0.64 6.33
N THR A 229 1.67 1.92 6.67
CA THR A 229 0.91 2.51 7.77
C THR A 229 0.52 3.96 7.47
N GLY A 230 -0.27 4.56 8.33
CA GLY A 230 -0.70 5.95 8.18
C GLY A 230 -2.00 6.25 8.91
N PRO A 231 -2.43 7.54 8.93
CA PRO A 231 -3.56 8.00 9.73
C PRO A 231 -4.91 7.39 9.33
N ASN A 232 -5.09 6.98 8.08
CA ASN A 232 -6.34 6.40 7.59
C ASN A 232 -6.41 4.87 7.74
N HIS A 233 -5.46 4.25 8.45
CA HIS A 233 -5.47 2.81 8.66
C HIS A 233 -6.55 2.39 9.67
N SER A 234 -7.49 1.54 9.24
CA SER A 234 -8.43 0.85 10.13
C SER A 234 -7.72 -0.37 10.74
N GLY A 235 -6.83 -0.13 11.72
CA GLY A 235 -6.04 -1.17 12.37
C GLY A 235 -6.91 -2.11 13.19
N VAL A 236 -6.70 -3.43 13.00
CA VAL A 236 -7.32 -4.51 13.77
C VAL A 236 -6.22 -5.47 14.25
N GLU A 237 -6.50 -6.30 15.25
CA GLU A 237 -5.48 -7.19 15.86
C GLU A 237 -4.75 -8.08 14.84
N LEU A 238 -5.44 -8.51 13.79
CA LEU A 238 -4.88 -9.38 12.76
C LEU A 238 -4.23 -8.64 11.59
N HIS A 239 -4.40 -7.29 11.50
CA HIS A 239 -3.85 -6.51 10.39
C HIS A 239 -3.72 -5.03 10.73
N GLY A 240 -2.51 -4.47 10.52
CA GLY A 240 -2.22 -3.06 10.77
C GLY A 240 -1.62 -2.82 12.16
N PHE A 241 -0.52 -3.48 12.42
CA PHE A 241 0.13 -3.58 13.74
C PHE A 241 0.33 -2.21 14.43
N LEU A 242 0.92 -1.18 13.78
CA LEU A 242 1.14 0.12 14.43
C LEU A 242 -0.17 0.83 14.75
N SER A 243 -1.11 0.87 13.81
CA SER A 243 -2.39 1.52 14.04
C SER A 243 -3.19 0.83 15.16
N TYR A 244 -3.15 -0.51 15.23
CA TYR A 244 -3.81 -1.25 16.30
C TYR A 244 -3.11 -1.07 17.65
N LEU A 245 -1.77 -1.04 17.68
CA LEU A 245 -0.97 -0.80 18.88
C LEU A 245 -1.31 0.57 19.48
N ILE A 246 -1.31 1.62 18.67
CA ILE A 246 -1.65 2.99 19.09
C ILE A 246 -3.09 3.07 19.61
N LYS A 247 -4.02 2.41 18.91
CA LYS A 247 -5.41 2.29 19.37
C LYS A 247 -5.51 1.64 20.76
N CYS A 248 -4.82 0.51 20.98
CA CYS A 248 -4.81 -0.17 22.27
C CYS A 248 -4.26 0.74 23.39
N ASN A 249 -3.20 1.48 23.12
CA ASN A 249 -2.64 2.44 24.08
C ASN A 249 -3.64 3.53 24.47
N LEU A 250 -4.31 4.16 23.50
CA LEU A 250 -5.32 5.19 23.73
C LEU A 250 -6.54 4.68 24.52
N GLU A 251 -7.02 3.49 24.19
CA GLU A 251 -8.19 2.86 24.83
C GLU A 251 -7.84 2.18 26.16
N GLY A 252 -6.57 2.10 26.56
CA GLY A 252 -6.12 1.39 27.76
C GLY A 252 -6.32 -0.13 27.68
N ARG A 253 -6.27 -0.69 26.45
CA ARG A 253 -6.44 -2.13 26.19
C ARG A 253 -5.11 -2.85 26.21
N THR A 254 -5.11 -4.08 26.73
CA THR A 254 -3.94 -4.96 26.72
C THR A 254 -3.61 -5.37 25.27
N TYR A 255 -2.37 -5.09 24.85
CA TYR A 255 -1.83 -5.53 23.56
C TYR A 255 -1.16 -6.92 23.72
N ARG A 256 -1.51 -7.87 22.86
CA ARG A 256 -0.90 -9.20 22.87
C ARG A 256 0.34 -9.26 21.99
N VAL A 257 1.47 -9.58 22.58
CA VAL A 257 2.77 -9.74 21.91
C VAL A 257 2.99 -11.22 21.61
N PHE A 258 2.99 -11.60 20.33
CA PHE A 258 3.14 -12.99 19.92
C PHE A 258 4.58 -13.33 19.55
N GLY A 259 5.21 -14.18 20.36
CA GLY A 259 6.52 -14.77 20.12
C GLY A 259 7.70 -13.79 20.02
N TYR A 260 8.83 -14.32 19.64
CA TYR A 260 10.10 -13.63 19.37
C TYR A 260 10.53 -12.64 20.47
N LYS A 261 10.06 -12.82 21.72
CA LYS A 261 10.29 -11.94 22.88
C LYS A 261 9.83 -10.49 22.70
N GLY A 262 8.96 -10.21 21.73
CA GLY A 262 8.55 -8.84 21.36
C GLY A 262 9.63 -8.04 20.62
N LYS A 263 10.73 -8.68 20.23
CA LYS A 263 11.87 -8.06 19.57
C LYS A 263 11.83 -8.13 18.03
N GLN A 264 10.75 -8.67 17.47
CA GLN A 264 10.57 -8.73 16.00
C GLN A 264 10.52 -7.35 15.38
N VAL A 265 11.27 -7.18 14.27
CA VAL A 265 11.50 -5.89 13.62
C VAL A 265 10.74 -5.81 12.29
N ARG A 266 10.14 -4.67 12.05
CA ARG A 266 9.55 -4.27 10.76
C ARG A 266 9.99 -2.88 10.38
N ASP A 267 10.21 -2.68 9.10
CA ASP A 267 10.33 -1.34 8.54
C ASP A 267 8.93 -0.80 8.19
N ASN A 268 8.67 0.45 8.56
CA ASN A 268 7.37 1.06 8.47
C ASN A 268 7.43 2.26 7.55
N ILE A 269 6.54 2.31 6.56
CA ILE A 269 6.46 3.42 5.62
C ILE A 269 5.08 4.07 5.69
N HIS A 270 5.06 5.39 5.71
CA HIS A 270 3.83 6.16 5.68
C HIS A 270 3.15 6.07 4.31
N SER A 271 1.80 5.99 4.29
CA SER A 271 1.00 5.94 3.06
C SER A 271 1.32 7.08 2.08
N HIS A 272 1.63 8.26 2.61
CA HIS A 272 2.06 9.41 1.81
C HIS A 272 3.30 9.11 0.95
N ASP A 273 4.36 8.55 1.52
CA ASP A 273 5.60 8.25 0.80
C ASP A 273 5.43 7.11 -0.20
N VAL A 274 4.54 6.14 0.10
CA VAL A 274 4.14 5.10 -0.85
C VAL A 274 3.48 5.71 -2.08
N VAL A 275 2.53 6.62 -1.90
CA VAL A 275 1.79 7.26 -3.00
C VAL A 275 2.68 8.24 -3.76
N SER A 276 3.57 8.95 -3.07
CA SER A 276 4.60 9.77 -3.70
C SER A 276 5.47 8.94 -4.66
N PHE A 277 5.88 7.70 -4.27
CA PHE A 277 6.58 6.83 -5.20
C PHE A 277 5.71 6.41 -6.40
N MET A 278 4.45 6.08 -6.18
CA MET A 278 3.52 5.76 -7.28
C MET A 278 3.42 6.89 -8.28
N GLN A 279 3.41 8.13 -7.82
CA GLN A 279 3.41 9.33 -8.68
C GLN A 279 4.69 9.41 -9.52
N HIS A 280 5.86 9.16 -8.92
CA HIS A 280 7.14 9.14 -9.67
C HIS A 280 7.14 8.04 -10.73
N PHE A 281 6.64 6.84 -10.40
CA PHE A 281 6.52 5.76 -11.38
C PHE A 281 5.55 6.12 -12.52
N ILE A 282 4.38 6.68 -12.21
CA ILE A 282 3.38 7.09 -13.21
C ILE A 282 3.94 8.18 -14.13
N ALA A 283 4.76 9.09 -13.61
CA ALA A 283 5.38 10.17 -14.39
C ALA A 283 6.50 9.67 -15.33
N ALA A 284 7.22 8.63 -14.95
CA ALA A 284 8.33 8.04 -15.72
C ALA A 284 8.29 6.50 -15.64
N PRO A 285 7.30 5.86 -16.27
CA PRO A 285 7.07 4.42 -16.06
C PRO A 285 8.13 3.55 -16.73
N ARG A 286 8.33 2.36 -16.16
CA ARG A 286 9.20 1.29 -16.66
C ARG A 286 8.38 0.03 -16.89
N GLN A 287 8.92 -0.94 -17.63
CA GLN A 287 8.21 -2.16 -18.01
C GLN A 287 8.59 -3.33 -17.09
N GLY A 288 7.59 -3.98 -16.46
CA GLY A 288 7.76 -5.23 -15.72
C GLY A 288 8.67 -5.11 -14.50
N GLU A 289 8.68 -3.97 -13.83
CA GLU A 289 9.57 -3.71 -12.70
C GLU A 289 9.03 -4.19 -11.36
N VAL A 290 9.95 -4.46 -10.46
CA VAL A 290 9.66 -4.81 -9.07
C VAL A 290 10.45 -3.89 -8.17
N TYR A 291 9.81 -3.37 -7.12
CA TYR A 291 10.46 -2.56 -6.10
C TYR A 291 10.02 -3.01 -4.71
N ASN A 292 10.99 -3.13 -3.79
CA ASN A 292 10.66 -3.14 -2.37
C ASN A 292 10.24 -1.74 -1.94
N ILE A 293 9.14 -1.63 -1.22
CA ILE A 293 8.68 -0.36 -0.66
C ILE A 293 8.41 -0.52 0.83
N GLY A 294 9.20 0.13 1.63
CA GLY A 294 9.19 0.09 3.09
C GLY A 294 9.88 1.31 3.68
N GLY A 295 10.02 1.33 4.98
CA GLY A 295 10.67 2.43 5.69
C GLY A 295 12.20 2.34 5.70
N GLY A 296 12.75 1.25 5.17
CA GLY A 296 14.18 0.98 5.26
C GLY A 296 14.68 0.88 6.69
N ARG A 297 16.00 0.96 6.86
CA ARG A 297 16.60 0.82 8.19
C ARG A 297 16.21 1.95 9.14
N SER A 298 16.15 3.18 8.67
CA SER A 298 15.85 4.36 9.49
C SER A 298 14.45 4.33 10.11
N ASN A 299 13.47 3.77 9.40
CA ASN A 299 12.10 3.63 9.88
C ASN A 299 11.76 2.18 10.32
N SER A 300 12.79 1.41 10.71
CA SER A 300 12.61 0.08 11.28
C SER A 300 12.42 0.16 12.79
N VAL A 301 11.50 -0.62 13.34
CA VAL A 301 11.18 -0.64 14.76
C VAL A 301 10.75 -2.04 15.20
N SER A 302 11.17 -2.44 16.41
CA SER A 302 10.62 -3.62 17.07
C SER A 302 9.32 -3.30 17.82
N ILE A 303 8.61 -4.34 18.31
CA ILE A 303 7.42 -4.12 19.13
C ILE A 303 7.79 -3.41 20.44
N LEU A 304 8.91 -3.80 21.10
CA LEU A 304 9.35 -3.17 22.34
C LEU A 304 9.75 -1.70 22.14
N GLU A 305 10.48 -1.39 21.05
CA GLU A 305 10.82 -0.01 20.69
C GLU A 305 9.57 0.81 20.35
N ALA A 306 8.56 0.21 19.69
CA ALA A 306 7.29 0.86 19.41
C ALA A 306 6.51 1.18 20.69
N PHE A 307 6.62 0.36 21.74
CA PHE A 307 6.01 0.66 23.04
C PHE A 307 6.64 1.89 23.70
N ASP A 308 7.98 2.01 23.65
CA ASP A 308 8.66 3.20 24.18
C ASP A 308 8.23 4.45 23.42
N LEU A 309 8.16 4.35 22.08
CA LEU A 309 7.81 5.47 21.24
C LEU A 309 6.36 5.94 21.49
N ILE A 310 5.38 5.03 21.56
CA ILE A 310 4.00 5.45 21.83
C ILE A 310 3.84 5.97 23.27
N ALA A 311 4.58 5.42 24.23
CA ALA A 311 4.55 5.92 25.60
C ALA A 311 5.06 7.36 25.69
N SER A 312 6.08 7.74 24.91
CA SER A 312 6.60 9.11 24.86
C SER A 312 5.63 10.12 24.21
N ILE A 313 4.75 9.65 23.29
CA ILE A 313 3.76 10.50 22.61
C ILE A 313 2.50 10.68 23.46
N SER A 314 2.03 9.61 24.09
CA SER A 314 0.75 9.58 24.81
C SER A 314 0.85 9.85 26.32
N ASP A 315 2.07 9.95 26.87
CA ASP A 315 2.36 9.95 28.32
C ASP A 315 1.76 8.73 29.07
N LYS A 316 1.54 7.61 28.37
CA LYS A 316 0.94 6.40 28.92
C LYS A 316 1.79 5.18 28.55
N PRO A 317 2.22 4.34 29.52
CA PRO A 317 2.90 3.11 29.22
C PRO A 317 1.96 2.13 28.49
N MET A 318 2.52 1.29 27.61
CA MET A 318 1.75 0.28 26.91
C MET A 318 1.41 -0.87 27.83
N GLN A 319 0.12 -1.18 28.00
CA GLN A 319 -0.34 -2.40 28.65
C GLN A 319 -0.21 -3.56 27.67
N HIS A 320 0.56 -4.58 28.04
CA HIS A 320 0.78 -5.72 27.18
C HIS A 320 0.89 -7.04 27.94
N GLU A 321 0.61 -8.13 27.23
CA GLU A 321 0.88 -9.50 27.67
C GLU A 321 1.70 -10.23 26.62
N TYR A 322 2.61 -11.08 27.07
CA TYR A 322 3.42 -11.91 26.17
C TYR A 322 2.78 -13.28 25.99
N VAL A 323 2.65 -13.72 24.73
CA VAL A 323 2.17 -15.04 24.34
C VAL A 323 3.33 -15.79 23.69
N ASP A 324 3.75 -16.88 24.31
CA ASP A 324 4.89 -17.71 23.84
C ASP A 324 4.48 -18.61 22.66
N GLN A 325 3.89 -17.99 21.65
CA GLN A 325 3.52 -18.64 20.40
C GLN A 325 3.79 -17.69 19.23
N ASN A 326 4.62 -18.13 18.29
CA ASN A 326 4.88 -17.34 17.08
C ASN A 326 3.67 -17.38 16.14
N ARG A 327 3.36 -16.26 15.50
CA ARG A 327 2.37 -16.24 14.42
C ARG A 327 2.98 -16.91 13.18
N GLN A 328 2.18 -17.75 12.50
CA GLN A 328 2.61 -18.38 11.24
C GLN A 328 2.79 -17.34 10.14
N GLY A 329 3.86 -17.49 9.35
CA GLY A 329 4.16 -16.60 8.24
C GLY A 329 4.67 -15.22 8.66
N ASP A 330 5.06 -15.05 9.94
CA ASP A 330 5.62 -13.80 10.42
C ASP A 330 7.15 -13.78 10.29
N HIS A 331 7.72 -12.61 9.95
CA HIS A 331 9.18 -12.45 9.91
C HIS A 331 9.70 -12.07 11.31
N ILE A 332 10.91 -12.57 11.66
CA ILE A 332 11.59 -12.13 12.88
C ILE A 332 12.17 -10.74 12.67
N CYS A 333 12.87 -10.54 11.56
CA CYS A 333 13.39 -9.25 11.15
C CYS A 333 13.12 -9.09 9.64
N TYR A 334 12.51 -7.98 9.27
CA TYR A 334 12.37 -7.60 7.86
C TYR A 334 12.60 -6.11 7.70
N ILE A 335 13.57 -5.77 6.88
CA ILE A 335 13.92 -4.40 6.49
C ILE A 335 14.07 -4.40 4.98
N SER A 336 13.39 -3.49 4.28
CA SER A 336 13.50 -3.31 2.83
C SER A 336 14.77 -2.56 2.48
N ASN A 337 15.55 -3.08 1.53
CA ASN A 337 16.55 -2.28 0.83
C ASN A 337 15.83 -1.43 -0.24
N LEU A 338 16.13 -0.14 -0.29
CA LEU A 338 15.49 0.83 -1.17
C LEU A 338 16.42 1.34 -2.29
N ASP A 339 17.60 0.79 -2.45
CA ASP A 339 18.63 1.28 -3.37
C ASP A 339 18.15 1.25 -4.82
N LYS A 340 17.49 0.18 -5.26
CA LYS A 340 16.95 0.07 -6.62
C LYS A 340 15.93 1.17 -6.90
N MET A 341 15.03 1.41 -5.96
CA MET A 341 14.00 2.42 -6.07
C MET A 341 14.61 3.82 -6.18
N LYS A 342 15.55 4.16 -5.29
CA LYS A 342 16.28 5.43 -5.29
C LYS A 342 17.16 5.62 -6.54
N ALA A 343 17.80 4.55 -7.03
CA ALA A 343 18.58 4.60 -8.27
C ALA A 343 17.72 4.87 -9.51
N HIS A 344 16.51 4.27 -9.58
CA HIS A 344 15.61 4.49 -10.70
C HIS A 344 14.86 5.82 -10.63
N TYR A 345 14.58 6.31 -9.41
CA TYR A 345 13.80 7.54 -9.13
C TYR A 345 14.54 8.41 -8.08
N PRO A 346 15.65 9.05 -8.45
CA PRO A 346 16.49 9.79 -7.51
C PRO A 346 15.82 11.03 -6.91
N GLY A 347 14.67 11.45 -7.48
CA GLY A 347 13.84 12.52 -6.91
C GLY A 347 12.90 12.08 -5.79
N TRP A 348 12.80 10.75 -5.53
CA TRP A 348 11.98 10.21 -4.47
C TRP A 348 12.82 9.87 -3.22
N ASP A 349 12.31 10.20 -2.05
CA ASP A 349 12.82 9.73 -0.76
C ASP A 349 11.68 9.63 0.26
N ILE A 350 11.96 9.03 1.40
CA ILE A 350 11.07 9.00 2.56
C ILE A 350 11.04 10.41 3.18
N THR A 351 9.86 10.97 3.32
CA THR A 351 9.63 12.30 3.92
C THR A 351 9.01 12.23 5.31
N LYS A 352 8.38 11.12 5.66
CA LYS A 352 7.77 10.87 6.96
C LYS A 352 8.62 9.89 7.76
N ASP A 353 9.31 10.40 8.77
CA ASP A 353 10.04 9.56 9.70
C ASP A 353 9.10 8.76 10.63
N LEU A 354 9.69 7.90 11.44
CA LEU A 354 8.93 7.01 12.32
C LEU A 354 8.15 7.80 13.38
N LEU A 355 8.75 8.84 13.96
CA LEU A 355 8.10 9.67 14.98
C LEU A 355 6.88 10.40 14.40
N THR A 356 7.05 11.12 13.29
CA THR A 356 5.96 11.79 12.58
C THR A 356 4.83 10.81 12.25
N THR A 357 5.19 9.60 11.80
CA THR A 357 4.21 8.56 11.48
C THR A 357 3.38 8.14 12.70
N PHE A 358 4.02 7.96 13.86
CA PHE A 358 3.32 7.63 15.10
C PHE A 358 2.42 8.76 15.57
N GLU A 359 2.90 10.01 15.53
CA GLU A 359 2.15 11.21 15.91
C GLU A 359 0.89 11.37 15.06
N GLU A 360 1.01 11.28 13.74
CA GLU A 360 -0.14 11.42 12.83
C GLU A 360 -1.18 10.30 13.01
N ILE A 361 -0.76 9.05 13.27
CA ILE A 361 -1.68 7.96 13.58
C ILE A 361 -2.36 8.19 14.94
N HIS A 362 -1.59 8.60 15.94
CA HIS A 362 -2.13 8.91 17.29
C HIS A 362 -3.20 10.01 17.21
N GLU A 363 -2.90 11.14 16.56
CA GLU A 363 -3.86 12.20 16.35
C GLU A 363 -5.12 11.76 15.59
N ALA A 364 -4.95 10.93 14.56
CA ALA A 364 -6.08 10.42 13.80
C ALA A 364 -7.01 9.55 14.66
N TRP A 365 -6.46 8.73 15.56
CA TRP A 365 -7.26 7.96 16.50
C TRP A 365 -7.92 8.84 17.56
N CYS A 366 -7.22 9.86 18.10
CA CYS A 366 -7.83 10.82 19.02
C CYS A 366 -9.05 11.52 18.39
N ARG A 367 -8.95 11.94 17.14
CA ARG A 367 -10.10 12.54 16.42
C ARG A 367 -11.27 11.56 16.21
N ARG A 368 -11.00 10.28 15.98
CA ARG A 368 -12.04 9.24 15.78
C ARG A 368 -12.74 8.81 17.06
N THR A 369 -12.03 8.86 18.20
CA THR A 369 -12.58 8.48 19.51
C THR A 369 -13.27 9.62 20.24
N ALA A 370 -13.07 10.87 19.81
CA ALA A 370 -13.71 12.06 20.34
C ALA A 370 -15.13 12.31 19.77
N VAL A 371 -15.58 11.54 18.80
CA VAL A 371 -16.91 11.56 18.16
C VAL A 371 -17.73 10.39 18.68
#